data_90f592038249e4bda03c064c20a898e5
#
_entry.id   90f592038249e4bda03c064c20a898e5
#
_cell.length_a   1.000
_cell.length_b   1.000
_cell.length_c   1.000
_cell.angle_alpha   90.00
_cell.angle_beta   90.00
_cell.angle_gamma   90.00
#
_symmetry.space_group_name_H-M   'P 1'
#
loop_
_entity.id
_entity.type
_entity.pdbx_description
1 polymer ?
#
loop_
_entity_poly.entity_id
_entity_poly.type
_entity_poly.pdbx_seq_one_letter_code
_entity_poly.pdbx_strand_id
1 'polypeptide(L)'
;MAIYHCSIKNIGRSDGRSAVACSAYRAAQKLRDKETGLLYDFTRKSEVIYSKIFLCKNAPAAYADRETLWNEVQKIEKNKNARLAREWELAIPHELTFEQSKKLVCDFAKTLVDEGMCVDVNIHWKNNNHHAHIMGTTRQIKENGKWGQKEKKVYKLDENGQKIAVLDADGKQKIGANGRKLWQRETVETNDWNKSDKVEEWRKRWADCCNQYLDPKNQVDHRSYERQGIDYIPTIHEGYAARLIEKRGGIAERCEINREIVKKNNLLRTLRQQLREVNEKITELLGEKGKQANERISRLLNRAGRTAHQRDGKSHQSEREIIAGDNKPAGTTFEERLSKLRSTGTSGTMENESLRTGRTDTEVKTRDVREFISKLDADEQASAEKRNDKIAQRRDREISRERQGAKGKYKLKAAEQRTTGSKRKDANKSL
;
A
#
# COMPACT_ATOMS: atom_id res chain seq x y z
N MET A 1 9.65 -9.67 16.23
CA MET A 1 8.47 -10.00 15.40
C MET A 1 8.77 -9.52 14.01
N ALA A 2 8.75 -10.42 13.05
CA ALA A 2 9.02 -10.10 11.64
C ALA A 2 8.02 -9.08 11.09
N ILE A 3 8.48 -8.24 10.18
CA ILE A 3 7.64 -7.24 9.50
C ILE A 3 7.17 -7.85 8.19
N TYR A 4 5.84 -7.94 7.99
CA TYR A 4 5.27 -8.30 6.71
C TYR A 4 5.07 -7.05 5.83
N HIS A 5 5.61 -7.09 4.61
CA HIS A 5 5.25 -6.14 3.56
C HIS A 5 5.32 -6.85 2.20
N CYS A 6 4.23 -6.73 1.45
CA CYS A 6 4.13 -7.18 0.06
C CYS A 6 3.29 -6.16 -0.71
N SER A 7 3.96 -5.26 -1.40
CA SER A 7 3.33 -4.28 -2.28
C SER A 7 3.38 -4.78 -3.72
N ILE A 8 2.22 -4.83 -4.38
CA ILE A 8 2.11 -5.29 -5.77
C ILE A 8 1.62 -4.12 -6.63
N LYS A 9 2.43 -3.75 -7.63
CA LYS A 9 2.21 -2.58 -8.47
C LYS A 9 2.29 -2.95 -9.95
N ASN A 10 1.71 -2.14 -10.81
CA ASN A 10 1.92 -2.22 -12.26
C ASN A 10 2.97 -1.19 -12.68
N ILE A 11 3.80 -1.56 -13.63
CA ILE A 11 4.65 -0.64 -14.38
C ILE A 11 3.93 -0.42 -15.71
N GLY A 12 3.34 0.77 -15.89
CA GLY A 12 2.51 1.11 -17.03
C GLY A 12 3.15 2.14 -17.95
N ARG A 13 2.81 2.10 -19.25
CA ARG A 13 3.19 3.15 -20.21
C ARG A 13 2.48 4.47 -19.91
N SER A 14 1.22 4.43 -19.48
CA SER A 14 0.45 5.62 -19.10
C SER A 14 1.13 6.47 -18.03
N ASP A 15 1.95 5.84 -17.19
CA ASP A 15 2.70 6.50 -16.12
C ASP A 15 4.03 7.08 -16.60
N GLY A 16 4.28 7.06 -17.91
CA GLY A 16 5.58 7.48 -18.49
C GLY A 16 6.74 6.57 -18.13
N ARG A 17 6.49 5.34 -17.68
CA ARG A 17 7.52 4.40 -17.23
C ARG A 17 8.05 3.55 -18.37
N SER A 18 9.35 3.29 -18.36
CA SER A 18 10.03 2.29 -19.17
C SER A 18 10.33 1.04 -18.34
N ALA A 19 9.99 -0.15 -18.85
CA ALA A 19 10.35 -1.40 -18.19
C ALA A 19 11.87 -1.59 -18.11
N VAL A 20 12.60 -1.17 -19.14
CA VAL A 20 14.07 -1.18 -19.18
C VAL A 20 14.65 -0.28 -18.09
N ALA A 21 14.17 0.97 -17.98
CA ALA A 21 14.62 1.88 -16.93
C ALA A 21 14.31 1.35 -15.51
N CYS A 22 13.11 0.80 -15.34
CA CYS A 22 12.70 0.22 -14.07
C CYS A 22 13.57 -0.97 -13.67
N SER A 23 13.90 -1.85 -14.61
CA SER A 23 14.78 -3.00 -14.37
C SER A 23 16.22 -2.57 -14.12
N ALA A 24 16.77 -1.64 -14.94
CA ALA A 24 18.11 -1.08 -14.74
C ALA A 24 18.30 -0.50 -13.34
N TYR A 25 17.31 0.27 -12.86
CA TYR A 25 17.32 0.85 -11.51
C TYR A 25 17.33 -0.20 -10.40
N ARG A 26 16.53 -1.27 -10.54
CA ARG A 26 16.41 -2.33 -9.51
C ARG A 26 17.62 -3.24 -9.50
N ALA A 27 18.17 -3.51 -10.66
CA ALA A 27 19.34 -4.38 -10.82
C ALA A 27 20.69 -3.66 -10.61
N ALA A 28 20.68 -2.33 -10.42
CA ALA A 28 21.89 -1.52 -10.39
C ALA A 28 22.75 -1.73 -11.66
N GLN A 29 22.13 -1.80 -12.82
CA GLN A 29 22.80 -2.08 -14.10
C GLN A 29 22.67 -0.93 -15.09
N LYS A 30 23.47 -1.02 -16.13
CA LYS A 30 23.44 -0.11 -17.27
C LYS A 30 22.74 -0.81 -18.42
N LEU A 31 21.56 -0.32 -18.83
CA LEU A 31 20.73 -0.91 -19.89
C LEU A 31 20.32 0.16 -20.90
N ARG A 32 20.28 -0.24 -22.18
CA ARG A 32 19.80 0.61 -23.27
C ARG A 32 18.33 0.32 -23.59
N ASP A 33 17.51 1.34 -23.56
CA ASP A 33 16.14 1.30 -24.04
C ASP A 33 16.14 1.52 -25.56
N LYS A 34 15.81 0.47 -26.33
CA LYS A 34 15.83 0.50 -27.79
C LYS A 34 14.68 1.31 -28.40
N GLU A 35 13.61 1.51 -27.63
CA GLU A 35 12.46 2.31 -28.09
C GLU A 35 12.75 3.81 -28.06
N THR A 36 13.41 4.28 -27.00
CA THR A 36 13.73 5.68 -26.79
C THR A 36 15.16 6.04 -27.18
N GLY A 37 16.03 5.04 -27.36
CA GLY A 37 17.47 5.21 -27.56
C GLY A 37 18.24 5.59 -26.30
N LEU A 38 17.55 5.81 -25.16
CA LEU A 38 18.16 6.24 -23.91
C LEU A 38 18.97 5.12 -23.24
N LEU A 39 20.06 5.53 -22.62
CA LEU A 39 20.92 4.66 -21.82
C LEU A 39 20.68 4.97 -20.33
N TYR A 40 20.14 3.99 -19.61
CA TYR A 40 19.93 4.08 -18.17
C TYR A 40 21.09 3.44 -17.43
N ASP A 41 21.84 4.24 -16.66
CA ASP A 41 23.01 3.78 -15.92
C ASP A 41 22.80 3.99 -14.41
N PHE A 42 22.63 2.89 -13.69
CA PHE A 42 22.47 2.86 -12.24
C PHE A 42 23.58 2.06 -11.54
N THR A 43 24.72 1.85 -12.18
CA THR A 43 25.85 1.05 -11.67
C THR A 43 26.46 1.61 -10.39
N ARG A 44 26.18 2.89 -10.05
CA ARG A 44 26.64 3.51 -8.80
C ARG A 44 25.89 3.04 -7.55
N LYS A 45 24.78 2.29 -7.71
CA LYS A 45 24.03 1.72 -6.57
C LYS A 45 24.77 0.49 -6.05
N SER A 46 25.13 0.49 -4.78
CA SER A 46 25.89 -0.59 -4.13
C SER A 46 25.04 -1.52 -3.28
N GLU A 47 23.76 -1.18 -3.02
CA GLU A 47 22.89 -1.97 -2.17
C GLU A 47 22.32 -3.24 -2.82
N VAL A 48 22.50 -3.43 -4.14
CA VAL A 48 22.00 -4.61 -4.86
C VAL A 48 23.03 -5.72 -4.80
N ILE A 49 22.77 -6.73 -3.97
CA ILE A 49 23.72 -7.82 -3.71
C ILE A 49 23.38 -9.14 -4.40
N TYR A 50 22.15 -9.23 -4.93
CA TYR A 50 21.73 -10.35 -5.77
C TYR A 50 20.80 -9.86 -6.88
N SER A 51 21.06 -10.34 -8.10
CA SER A 51 20.27 -9.98 -9.27
C SER A 51 20.29 -11.12 -10.27
N LYS A 52 19.10 -11.63 -10.67
CA LYS A 52 18.97 -12.76 -11.60
C LYS A 52 17.62 -12.73 -12.33
N ILE A 53 17.63 -13.14 -13.61
CA ILE A 53 16.43 -13.47 -14.39
C ILE A 53 16.13 -14.96 -14.23
N PHE A 54 14.88 -15.28 -13.94
CA PHE A 54 14.33 -16.63 -14.00
C PHE A 54 13.40 -16.73 -15.20
N LEU A 55 13.64 -17.70 -16.05
CA LEU A 55 12.87 -17.93 -17.27
C LEU A 55 11.75 -18.94 -17.02
N CYS A 56 10.55 -18.68 -17.56
CA CYS A 56 9.52 -19.72 -17.62
C CYS A 56 9.86 -20.78 -18.70
N LYS A 57 9.17 -21.93 -18.62
CA LYS A 57 9.47 -23.13 -19.40
C LYS A 57 9.68 -22.89 -20.90
N ASN A 58 8.90 -22.03 -21.53
CA ASN A 58 8.91 -21.83 -22.99
C ASN A 58 9.67 -20.56 -23.40
N ALA A 59 10.35 -19.89 -22.49
CA ALA A 59 11.04 -18.65 -22.78
C ALA A 59 12.30 -18.88 -23.62
N PRO A 60 12.55 -18.07 -24.65
CA PRO A 60 13.82 -18.07 -25.35
C PRO A 60 14.98 -17.84 -24.38
N ALA A 61 16.08 -18.59 -24.55
CA ALA A 61 17.27 -18.47 -23.70
C ALA A 61 17.86 -17.03 -23.70
N ALA A 62 17.69 -16.29 -24.81
CA ALA A 62 18.10 -14.89 -24.91
C ALA A 62 17.43 -13.96 -23.87
N TYR A 63 16.28 -14.33 -23.33
CA TYR A 63 15.60 -13.56 -22.29
C TYR A 63 16.27 -13.68 -20.91
N ALA A 64 17.30 -14.50 -20.77
CA ALA A 64 18.19 -14.47 -19.61
C ALA A 64 18.98 -13.16 -19.53
N ASP A 65 19.21 -12.50 -20.69
CA ASP A 65 19.72 -11.14 -20.74
C ASP A 65 18.61 -10.12 -20.46
N ARG A 66 18.84 -9.30 -19.44
CA ARG A 66 17.88 -8.32 -18.91
C ARG A 66 17.49 -7.25 -19.92
N GLU A 67 18.48 -6.73 -20.66
CA GLU A 67 18.24 -5.73 -21.70
C GLU A 67 17.35 -6.31 -22.81
N THR A 68 17.63 -7.51 -23.26
CA THR A 68 16.85 -8.21 -24.27
C THR A 68 15.41 -8.45 -23.81
N LEU A 69 15.21 -9.02 -22.61
CA LEU A 69 13.88 -9.33 -22.08
C LEU A 69 12.99 -8.09 -22.04
N TRP A 70 13.46 -7.01 -21.39
CA TRP A 70 12.61 -5.85 -21.16
C TRP A 70 12.41 -4.98 -22.42
N ASN A 71 13.34 -4.98 -23.36
CA ASN A 71 13.12 -4.38 -24.68
C ASN A 71 12.09 -5.17 -25.50
N GLU A 72 12.11 -6.49 -25.49
CA GLU A 72 11.09 -7.31 -26.18
C GLU A 72 9.70 -7.15 -25.52
N VAL A 73 9.63 -7.01 -24.20
CA VAL A 73 8.39 -6.65 -23.52
C VAL A 73 7.85 -5.29 -24.00
N GLN A 74 8.67 -4.25 -24.06
CA GLN A 74 8.25 -2.93 -24.53
C GLN A 74 7.78 -2.97 -25.98
N LYS A 75 8.49 -3.71 -26.83
CA LYS A 75 8.15 -3.89 -28.23
C LYS A 75 6.80 -4.55 -28.47
N ILE A 76 6.38 -5.52 -27.66
CA ILE A 76 5.07 -6.18 -27.79
C ILE A 76 3.95 -5.38 -27.13
N GLU A 77 4.22 -4.61 -26.07
CA GLU A 77 3.25 -3.84 -25.28
C GLU A 77 3.08 -2.42 -25.85
N LYS A 78 2.56 -2.30 -27.09
CA LYS A 78 2.51 -1.02 -27.84
C LYS A 78 1.40 -0.06 -27.39
N ASN A 79 0.34 -0.54 -26.75
CA ASN A 79 -0.80 0.28 -26.39
C ASN A 79 -0.41 1.36 -25.36
N LYS A 80 -0.95 2.59 -25.49
CA LYS A 80 -0.70 3.71 -24.59
C LYS A 80 -0.91 3.35 -23.12
N ASN A 81 -1.92 2.53 -22.83
CA ASN A 81 -2.26 2.09 -21.47
C ASN A 81 -1.72 0.68 -21.15
N ALA A 82 -0.71 0.20 -21.90
CA ALA A 82 -0.18 -1.13 -21.67
C ALA A 82 0.52 -1.23 -20.31
N ARG A 83 0.22 -2.32 -19.61
CA ARG A 83 0.99 -2.76 -18.43
C ARG A 83 2.23 -3.49 -18.94
N LEU A 84 3.42 -2.93 -18.70
CA LEU A 84 4.72 -3.45 -19.16
C LEU A 84 5.19 -4.58 -18.25
N ALA A 85 5.07 -4.39 -16.93
CA ALA A 85 5.46 -5.38 -15.95
C ALA A 85 4.57 -5.30 -14.71
N ARG A 86 4.55 -6.38 -13.94
CA ARG A 86 4.07 -6.40 -12.57
C ARG A 86 5.27 -6.43 -11.63
N GLU A 87 5.21 -5.62 -10.59
CA GLU A 87 6.25 -5.54 -9.59
C GLU A 87 5.74 -6.01 -8.25
N TRP A 88 6.52 -6.83 -7.56
CA TRP A 88 6.40 -7.16 -6.15
C TRP A 88 7.56 -6.51 -5.40
N GLU A 89 7.23 -5.67 -4.44
CA GLU A 89 8.16 -5.09 -3.48
C GLU A 89 7.93 -5.78 -2.13
N LEU A 90 8.92 -6.55 -1.69
CA LEU A 90 8.81 -7.52 -0.62
C LEU A 90 9.78 -7.17 0.51
N ALA A 91 9.29 -6.95 1.73
CA ALA A 91 10.18 -6.87 2.89
C ALA A 91 10.71 -8.26 3.25
N ILE A 92 12.01 -8.35 3.44
CA ILE A 92 12.69 -9.57 3.90
C ILE A 92 12.79 -9.51 5.42
N PRO A 93 12.36 -10.56 6.15
CA PRO A 93 12.49 -10.62 7.60
C PRO A 93 13.94 -10.43 8.07
N HIS A 94 14.14 -9.58 9.05
CA HIS A 94 15.48 -9.28 9.60
C HIS A 94 16.09 -10.44 10.39
N GLU A 95 15.26 -11.40 10.79
CA GLU A 95 15.64 -12.60 11.50
C GLU A 95 16.46 -13.58 10.63
N LEU A 96 16.41 -13.39 9.29
CA LEU A 96 17.02 -14.32 8.34
C LEU A 96 18.44 -13.87 7.97
N THR A 97 19.32 -14.84 7.81
CA THR A 97 20.64 -14.62 7.19
C THR A 97 20.47 -14.26 5.70
N PHE A 98 21.52 -13.74 5.08
CA PHE A 98 21.51 -13.42 3.65
C PHE A 98 21.17 -14.65 2.78
N GLU A 99 21.78 -15.80 3.06
CA GLU A 99 21.56 -17.02 2.27
C GLU A 99 20.12 -17.54 2.44
N GLN A 100 19.56 -17.48 3.65
CA GLN A 100 18.13 -17.80 3.87
C GLN A 100 17.22 -16.81 3.13
N SER A 101 17.53 -15.53 3.19
CA SER A 101 16.79 -14.47 2.50
C SER A 101 16.80 -14.64 1.00
N LYS A 102 17.96 -14.94 0.42
CA LYS A 102 18.11 -15.24 -1.01
C LYS A 102 17.31 -16.48 -1.40
N LYS A 103 17.39 -17.55 -0.60
CA LYS A 103 16.61 -18.76 -0.86
C LYS A 103 15.10 -18.48 -0.81
N LEU A 104 14.62 -17.79 0.23
CA LEU A 104 13.23 -17.38 0.38
C LEU A 104 12.72 -16.60 -0.85
N VAL A 105 13.46 -15.56 -1.27
CA VAL A 105 13.07 -14.74 -2.42
C VAL A 105 13.07 -15.56 -3.72
N CYS A 106 14.06 -16.44 -3.91
CA CYS A 106 14.12 -17.32 -5.07
C CYS A 106 13.00 -18.34 -5.08
N ASP A 107 12.61 -18.90 -3.94
CA ASP A 107 11.52 -19.87 -3.85
C ASP A 107 10.17 -19.21 -4.16
N PHE A 108 9.93 -17.99 -3.66
CA PHE A 108 8.76 -17.22 -4.07
C PHE A 108 8.79 -16.90 -5.58
N ALA A 109 9.93 -16.46 -6.12
CA ALA A 109 10.06 -16.15 -7.54
C ALA A 109 9.77 -17.36 -8.44
N LYS A 110 10.19 -18.56 -8.04
CA LYS A 110 9.88 -19.81 -8.75
C LYS A 110 8.38 -20.05 -8.87
N THR A 111 7.59 -19.73 -7.84
CA THR A 111 6.13 -19.87 -7.92
C THR A 111 5.51 -18.99 -9.01
N LEU A 112 6.09 -17.81 -9.28
CA LEU A 112 5.66 -16.93 -10.37
C LEU A 112 6.14 -17.45 -11.74
N VAL A 113 7.32 -18.07 -11.78
CA VAL A 113 7.84 -18.76 -12.98
C VAL A 113 6.95 -19.94 -13.35
N ASP A 114 6.51 -20.73 -12.37
CA ASP A 114 5.62 -21.87 -12.57
C ASP A 114 4.24 -21.45 -13.09
N GLU A 115 3.79 -20.21 -12.78
CA GLU A 115 2.61 -19.60 -13.40
C GLU A 115 2.86 -19.18 -14.87
N GLY A 116 4.09 -19.21 -15.35
CA GLY A 116 4.45 -18.90 -16.73
C GLY A 116 5.05 -17.50 -16.96
N MET A 117 5.47 -16.80 -15.91
CA MET A 117 6.14 -15.50 -16.01
C MET A 117 7.66 -15.66 -16.15
N CYS A 118 8.30 -14.82 -16.99
CA CYS A 118 9.71 -14.53 -16.80
C CYS A 118 9.84 -13.50 -15.68
N VAL A 119 10.77 -13.71 -14.77
CA VAL A 119 10.85 -12.98 -13.50
C VAL A 119 12.25 -12.42 -13.30
N ASP A 120 12.34 -11.11 -13.07
CA ASP A 120 13.56 -10.37 -12.79
C ASP A 120 13.65 -10.09 -11.29
N VAL A 121 14.55 -10.77 -10.59
CA VAL A 121 14.71 -10.74 -9.12
C VAL A 121 15.92 -9.91 -8.75
N ASN A 122 15.72 -8.95 -7.83
CA ASN A 122 16.76 -8.07 -7.33
C ASN A 122 16.63 -7.91 -5.82
N ILE A 123 17.67 -8.28 -5.05
CA ILE A 123 17.69 -8.16 -3.59
C ILE A 123 18.55 -6.96 -3.22
N HIS A 124 17.94 -6.03 -2.50
CA HIS A 124 18.57 -4.85 -1.94
C HIS A 124 18.84 -5.08 -0.45
N TRP A 125 20.12 -5.07 -0.08
CA TRP A 125 20.57 -5.33 1.29
C TRP A 125 21.07 -4.05 1.95
N LYS A 126 20.12 -3.25 2.41
CA LYS A 126 20.40 -1.98 3.05
C LYS A 126 20.13 -2.10 4.55
N ASN A 127 21.02 -1.54 5.38
CA ASN A 127 20.86 -1.56 6.83
C ASN A 127 19.45 -1.16 7.26
N ASN A 128 18.81 -2.00 8.06
CA ASN A 128 17.44 -1.86 8.55
C ASN A 128 16.34 -1.79 7.46
N ASN A 129 16.65 -2.17 6.22
CA ASN A 129 15.66 -2.22 5.14
C ASN A 129 16.03 -3.27 4.09
N HIS A 130 16.06 -4.54 4.50
CA HIS A 130 16.28 -5.66 3.58
C HIS A 130 14.99 -5.89 2.78
N HIS A 131 15.07 -5.81 1.47
CA HIS A 131 13.90 -5.96 0.61
C HIS A 131 14.27 -6.50 -0.76
N ALA A 132 13.29 -7.11 -1.42
CA ALA A 132 13.43 -7.58 -2.79
C ALA A 132 12.47 -6.83 -3.72
N HIS A 133 12.95 -6.52 -4.91
CA HIS A 133 12.14 -6.12 -6.05
C HIS A 133 12.10 -7.26 -7.05
N ILE A 134 10.90 -7.69 -7.37
CA ILE A 134 10.65 -8.73 -8.37
C ILE A 134 9.80 -8.10 -9.47
N MET A 135 10.26 -8.15 -10.72
CA MET A 135 9.47 -7.74 -11.88
C MET A 135 9.09 -8.96 -12.72
N GLY A 136 7.81 -9.15 -12.95
CA GLY A 136 7.28 -10.25 -13.78
C GLY A 136 6.68 -9.75 -15.08
N THR A 137 6.80 -10.56 -16.13
CA THR A 137 6.16 -10.30 -17.42
C THR A 137 4.64 -10.43 -17.31
N THR A 138 3.89 -9.70 -18.14
CA THR A 138 2.42 -9.67 -18.12
C THR A 138 1.78 -10.50 -19.22
N ARG A 139 2.58 -11.25 -19.99
CA ARG A 139 2.15 -12.19 -21.04
C ARG A 139 2.79 -13.53 -20.82
N GLN A 140 2.04 -14.58 -21.07
CA GLN A 140 2.58 -15.93 -21.18
C GLN A 140 3.40 -16.07 -22.46
N ILE A 141 4.38 -16.96 -22.43
CA ILE A 141 5.15 -17.37 -23.61
C ILE A 141 4.61 -18.73 -24.06
N LYS A 142 4.23 -18.80 -25.35
CA LYS A 142 3.69 -20.03 -25.95
C LYS A 142 4.81 -21.06 -26.15
N GLU A 143 4.45 -22.31 -26.40
CA GLU A 143 5.38 -23.41 -26.67
C GLU A 143 6.39 -23.12 -27.81
N ASN A 144 6.01 -22.30 -28.77
CA ASN A 144 6.89 -21.88 -29.87
C ASN A 144 7.79 -20.68 -29.51
N GLY A 145 7.94 -20.32 -28.25
CA GLY A 145 8.77 -19.22 -27.77
C GLY A 145 8.23 -17.80 -28.02
N LYS A 146 7.05 -17.67 -28.64
CA LYS A 146 6.45 -16.36 -28.96
C LYS A 146 5.54 -15.88 -27.84
N TRP A 147 5.43 -14.56 -27.68
CA TRP A 147 4.50 -13.94 -26.73
C TRP A 147 3.05 -14.30 -27.05
N GLY A 148 2.30 -14.70 -26.03
CA GLY A 148 0.87 -14.91 -26.08
C GLY A 148 0.07 -13.60 -26.13
N GLN A 149 -1.20 -13.69 -26.41
CA GLN A 149 -2.13 -12.58 -26.28
C GLN A 149 -2.60 -12.49 -24.83
N LYS A 150 -2.84 -11.27 -24.31
CA LYS A 150 -3.45 -11.06 -22.98
C LYS A 150 -4.93 -11.41 -22.97
N GLU A 151 -5.57 -11.24 -24.12
CA GLU A 151 -7.00 -11.44 -24.30
C GLU A 151 -7.25 -12.22 -25.58
N LYS A 152 -8.32 -12.98 -25.62
CA LYS A 152 -8.82 -13.68 -26.81
C LYS A 152 -10.29 -13.42 -26.99
N LYS A 153 -10.74 -13.29 -28.24
CA LYS A 153 -12.18 -13.23 -28.58
C LYS A 153 -12.71 -14.65 -28.71
N VAL A 154 -13.66 -15.00 -27.85
CA VAL A 154 -14.40 -16.27 -27.91
C VAL A 154 -15.83 -16.01 -28.33
N TYR A 155 -16.50 -17.02 -28.87
CA TYR A 155 -17.93 -16.91 -29.17
C TYR A 155 -18.71 -16.92 -27.85
N LYS A 156 -19.69 -16.01 -27.74
CA LYS A 156 -20.65 -16.04 -26.65
C LYS A 156 -21.61 -17.20 -26.87
N LEU A 157 -21.78 -18.04 -25.85
CA LEU A 157 -22.63 -19.21 -25.90
C LEU A 157 -23.92 -18.95 -25.10
N ASP A 158 -25.03 -19.57 -25.52
CA ASP A 158 -26.27 -19.62 -24.77
C ASP A 158 -26.23 -20.73 -23.68
N GLU A 159 -27.34 -20.92 -22.97
CA GLU A 159 -27.47 -21.91 -21.90
C GLU A 159 -27.30 -23.36 -22.41
N ASN A 160 -27.48 -23.60 -23.71
CA ASN A 160 -27.32 -24.90 -24.36
C ASN A 160 -25.92 -25.08 -25.00
N GLY A 161 -25.00 -24.12 -24.80
CA GLY A 161 -23.65 -24.16 -25.36
C GLY A 161 -23.63 -23.80 -26.88
N GLN A 162 -24.70 -23.24 -27.47
CA GLN A 162 -24.73 -22.82 -28.85
C GLN A 162 -24.31 -21.34 -29.00
N LYS A 163 -23.72 -21.00 -30.16
CA LYS A 163 -23.28 -19.64 -30.45
C LYS A 163 -24.49 -18.70 -30.59
N ILE A 164 -24.43 -17.55 -29.92
CA ILE A 164 -25.48 -16.52 -30.02
C ILE A 164 -25.27 -15.72 -31.30
N ALA A 165 -26.32 -15.62 -32.13
CA ALA A 165 -26.31 -14.86 -33.36
C ALA A 165 -26.24 -13.35 -33.10
N VAL A 166 -25.58 -12.61 -33.99
CA VAL A 166 -25.78 -11.14 -34.10
C VAL A 166 -26.99 -10.90 -34.98
N LEU A 167 -28.01 -10.23 -34.46
CA LEU A 167 -29.24 -9.93 -35.22
C LEU A 167 -29.11 -8.55 -35.86
N ASP A 168 -29.80 -8.37 -37.01
CA ASP A 168 -30.04 -7.07 -37.64
C ASP A 168 -31.31 -6.40 -37.05
N ALA A 169 -31.73 -5.26 -37.61
CA ALA A 169 -32.89 -4.51 -37.14
C ALA A 169 -34.22 -5.30 -37.34
N ASP A 170 -34.24 -6.26 -38.26
CA ASP A 170 -35.43 -7.10 -38.58
C ASP A 170 -35.43 -8.42 -37.80
N GLY A 171 -34.49 -8.61 -36.87
CA GLY A 171 -34.35 -9.82 -36.06
C GLY A 171 -33.73 -11.02 -36.79
N LYS A 172 -33.21 -10.84 -38.02
CA LYS A 172 -32.53 -11.89 -38.78
C LYS A 172 -31.04 -11.92 -38.45
N GLN A 173 -30.42 -13.12 -38.56
CA GLN A 173 -28.98 -13.24 -38.34
C GLN A 173 -28.22 -12.41 -39.37
N LYS A 174 -27.41 -11.46 -38.85
CA LYS A 174 -26.57 -10.56 -39.66
C LYS A 174 -25.47 -11.34 -40.38
N ILE A 175 -25.30 -11.00 -41.67
CA ILE A 175 -24.26 -11.55 -42.52
C ILE A 175 -23.15 -10.49 -42.66
N GLY A 176 -21.90 -10.88 -42.49
CA GLY A 176 -20.72 -10.01 -42.68
C GLY A 176 -20.41 -9.75 -44.15
N ALA A 177 -19.57 -8.79 -44.44
CA ALA A 177 -19.14 -8.42 -45.80
C ALA A 177 -18.54 -9.58 -46.61
N ASN A 178 -18.06 -10.64 -45.93
CA ASN A 178 -17.52 -11.86 -46.55
C ASN A 178 -18.56 -12.97 -46.72
N GLY A 179 -19.86 -12.67 -46.62
CA GLY A 179 -20.95 -13.62 -46.74
C GLY A 179 -21.12 -14.60 -45.58
N ARG A 180 -20.39 -14.44 -44.49
CA ARG A 180 -20.47 -15.35 -43.33
C ARG A 180 -21.41 -14.83 -42.26
N LYS A 181 -22.16 -15.74 -41.62
CA LYS A 181 -23.01 -15.44 -40.46
C LYS A 181 -22.17 -14.84 -39.32
N LEU A 182 -22.65 -13.74 -38.72
CA LEU A 182 -22.03 -13.09 -37.59
C LEU A 182 -22.53 -13.67 -36.27
N TRP A 183 -21.60 -13.92 -35.35
CA TRP A 183 -21.85 -14.46 -34.00
C TRP A 183 -21.36 -13.47 -32.97
N GLN A 184 -22.08 -13.34 -31.89
CA GLN A 184 -21.65 -12.54 -30.75
C GLN A 184 -20.33 -13.09 -30.21
N ARG A 185 -19.42 -12.20 -29.87
CA ARG A 185 -18.12 -12.54 -29.28
C ARG A 185 -17.91 -11.73 -28.04
N GLU A 186 -17.28 -12.34 -27.05
CA GLU A 186 -16.79 -11.68 -25.85
C GLU A 186 -15.27 -11.75 -25.78
N THR A 187 -14.68 -10.79 -25.10
CA THR A 187 -13.25 -10.78 -24.85
C THR A 187 -13.01 -11.40 -23.50
N VAL A 188 -12.22 -12.47 -23.46
CA VAL A 188 -11.80 -13.13 -22.21
C VAL A 188 -10.31 -12.99 -22.04
N GLU A 189 -9.88 -12.76 -20.81
CA GLU A 189 -8.45 -12.77 -20.45
C GLU A 189 -7.87 -14.18 -20.64
N THR A 190 -6.60 -14.27 -21.07
CA THR A 190 -5.93 -15.56 -21.28
C THR A 190 -5.27 -16.11 -20.03
N ASN A 191 -5.12 -15.27 -19.00
CA ASN A 191 -4.66 -15.63 -17.66
C ASN A 191 -5.39 -14.79 -16.60
N ASP A 192 -5.24 -15.16 -15.34
CA ASP A 192 -5.88 -14.53 -14.18
C ASP A 192 -5.02 -13.45 -13.50
N TRP A 193 -3.85 -13.11 -14.06
CA TRP A 193 -2.86 -12.27 -13.40
C TRP A 193 -3.33 -10.82 -13.13
N ASN A 194 -4.43 -10.40 -13.76
CA ASN A 194 -5.02 -9.08 -13.56
C ASN A 194 -6.18 -9.07 -12.55
N LYS A 195 -6.63 -10.23 -12.09
CA LYS A 195 -7.73 -10.33 -11.12
C LYS A 195 -7.30 -9.85 -9.74
N SER A 196 -8.23 -9.24 -9.00
CA SER A 196 -8.00 -8.77 -7.62
C SER A 196 -7.60 -9.93 -6.69
N ASP A 197 -8.28 -11.07 -6.84
CA ASP A 197 -8.07 -12.25 -6.01
C ASP A 197 -6.66 -12.81 -6.17
N LYS A 198 -6.06 -12.67 -7.37
CA LYS A 198 -4.69 -13.08 -7.64
C LYS A 198 -3.67 -12.27 -6.85
N VAL A 199 -3.93 -10.99 -6.64
CA VAL A 199 -3.08 -10.14 -5.78
C VAL A 199 -3.09 -10.64 -4.33
N GLU A 200 -4.26 -11.01 -3.83
CA GLU A 200 -4.39 -11.56 -2.48
C GLU A 200 -3.72 -12.94 -2.35
N GLU A 201 -3.85 -13.79 -3.36
CA GLU A 201 -3.16 -15.09 -3.43
C GLU A 201 -1.63 -14.92 -3.38
N TRP A 202 -1.05 -14.01 -4.16
CA TRP A 202 0.39 -13.74 -4.13
C TRP A 202 0.84 -13.17 -2.78
N ARG A 203 0.04 -12.31 -2.14
CA ARG A 203 0.32 -11.80 -0.80
C ARG A 203 0.33 -12.91 0.25
N LYS A 204 -0.67 -13.81 0.19
CA LYS A 204 -0.72 -14.99 1.05
C LYS A 204 0.50 -15.88 0.82
N ARG A 205 0.81 -16.16 -0.43
CA ARG A 205 1.95 -17.00 -0.81
C ARG A 205 3.29 -16.45 -0.31
N TRP A 206 3.48 -15.11 -0.36
CA TRP A 206 4.66 -14.49 0.24
C TRP A 206 4.73 -14.70 1.75
N ALA A 207 3.63 -14.56 2.48
CA ALA A 207 3.58 -14.84 3.91
C ALA A 207 3.89 -16.32 4.19
N ASP A 208 3.29 -17.23 3.44
CA ASP A 208 3.52 -18.68 3.58
C ASP A 208 5.01 -19.03 3.33
N CYS A 209 5.63 -18.43 2.31
CA CYS A 209 7.06 -18.59 2.05
C CYS A 209 7.92 -18.06 3.23
N CYS A 210 7.62 -16.88 3.75
CA CYS A 210 8.32 -16.34 4.91
C CYS A 210 8.22 -17.28 6.13
N ASN A 211 7.03 -17.83 6.37
CA ASN A 211 6.75 -18.66 7.54
C ASN A 211 7.44 -20.02 7.51
N GLN A 212 7.94 -20.47 6.34
CA GLN A 212 8.79 -21.66 6.24
C GLN A 212 10.18 -21.45 6.85
N TYR A 213 10.61 -20.21 7.00
CA TYR A 213 11.93 -19.82 7.50
C TYR A 213 11.89 -19.16 8.88
N LEU A 214 10.70 -18.76 9.34
CA LEU A 214 10.51 -18.05 10.59
C LEU A 214 10.10 -18.98 11.72
N ASP A 215 10.63 -18.74 12.91
CA ASP A 215 10.13 -19.39 14.14
C ASP A 215 8.63 -19.11 14.32
N PRO A 216 7.85 -20.04 14.92
CA PRO A 216 6.41 -19.87 15.14
C PRO A 216 6.00 -18.55 15.80
N LYS A 217 6.82 -18.03 16.72
CA LYS A 217 6.59 -16.75 17.43
C LYS A 217 6.77 -15.51 16.55
N ASN A 218 7.46 -15.66 15.41
CA ASN A 218 7.79 -14.57 14.49
C ASN A 218 7.04 -14.68 13.17
N GLN A 219 6.16 -15.65 13.01
CA GLN A 219 5.37 -15.83 11.79
C GLN A 219 4.56 -14.59 11.43
N VAL A 220 4.37 -14.39 10.15
CA VAL A 220 3.69 -13.24 9.55
C VAL A 220 2.37 -13.65 8.91
N ASP A 221 1.41 -12.72 8.85
CA ASP A 221 0.13 -12.90 8.18
C ASP A 221 -0.06 -11.78 7.15
N HIS A 222 -0.55 -12.12 5.97
CA HIS A 222 -0.82 -11.18 4.87
C HIS A 222 -2.09 -10.36 5.08
N ARG A 223 -2.99 -10.81 5.97
CA ARG A 223 -4.28 -10.17 6.25
C ARG A 223 -4.10 -8.92 7.12
N SER A 224 -5.03 -7.97 7.01
CA SER A 224 -5.10 -6.85 7.96
C SER A 224 -5.36 -7.34 9.39
N TYR A 225 -4.98 -6.57 10.39
CA TYR A 225 -5.27 -6.91 11.80
C TYR A 225 -6.76 -7.19 12.04
N GLU A 226 -7.65 -6.42 11.43
CA GLU A 226 -9.10 -6.63 11.47
C GLU A 226 -9.50 -8.02 10.95
N ARG A 227 -8.98 -8.42 9.78
CA ARG A 227 -9.23 -9.76 9.19
C ARG A 227 -8.62 -10.90 10.01
N GLN A 228 -7.60 -10.61 10.80
CA GLN A 228 -6.99 -11.53 11.76
C GLN A 228 -7.76 -11.58 13.08
N GLY A 229 -8.73 -10.70 13.33
CA GLY A 229 -9.43 -10.54 14.59
C GLY A 229 -8.55 -9.89 15.68
N ILE A 230 -7.55 -9.11 15.29
CA ILE A 230 -6.62 -8.42 16.19
C ILE A 230 -7.00 -6.93 16.23
N ASP A 231 -7.34 -6.41 17.43
CA ASP A 231 -7.71 -5.01 17.61
C ASP A 231 -6.50 -4.07 17.75
N TYR A 232 -5.45 -4.28 16.97
CA TYR A 232 -4.35 -3.34 16.90
C TYR A 232 -4.56 -2.36 15.76
N ILE A 233 -4.20 -1.11 16.00
CA ILE A 233 -4.22 -0.07 14.98
C ILE A 233 -2.96 -0.25 14.12
N PRO A 234 -3.09 -0.41 12.79
CA PRO A 234 -1.94 -0.52 11.91
C PRO A 234 -1.22 0.83 11.79
N THR A 235 0.11 0.80 11.77
CA THR A 235 0.92 1.98 11.47
C THR A 235 0.74 2.40 10.01
N ILE A 236 0.94 3.68 9.73
CA ILE A 236 0.90 4.24 8.38
C ILE A 236 2.31 4.34 7.79
N HIS A 237 2.42 4.30 6.47
CA HIS A 237 3.70 4.49 5.80
C HIS A 237 4.19 5.94 5.97
N GLU A 238 5.33 6.12 6.63
CA GLU A 238 5.91 7.44 6.91
C GLU A 238 6.40 8.14 5.64
N GLY A 239 7.07 7.40 4.79
CA GLY A 239 7.70 7.92 3.56
C GLY A 239 9.06 8.57 3.81
N TYR A 240 9.83 8.74 2.72
CA TYR A 240 11.19 9.29 2.79
C TYR A 240 11.22 10.73 3.32
N ALA A 241 10.29 11.57 2.86
CA ALA A 241 10.25 12.98 3.24
C ALA A 241 10.02 13.17 4.76
N ALA A 242 9.07 12.42 5.35
CA ALA A 242 8.80 12.49 6.78
C ALA A 242 10.03 12.03 7.60
N ARG A 243 10.65 10.92 7.22
CA ARG A 243 11.89 10.44 7.87
C ARG A 243 13.05 11.41 7.73
N LEU A 244 13.16 12.12 6.61
CA LEU A 244 14.19 13.14 6.43
C LEU A 244 13.98 14.35 7.34
N ILE A 245 12.72 14.78 7.54
CA ILE A 245 12.36 15.85 8.49
C ILE A 245 12.77 15.45 9.90
N GLU A 246 12.41 14.24 10.34
CA GLU A 246 12.78 13.70 11.67
C GLU A 246 14.32 13.62 11.84
N LYS A 247 15.03 13.12 10.83
CA LYS A 247 16.50 13.05 10.85
C LYS A 247 17.17 14.41 10.99
N ARG A 248 16.51 15.48 10.53
CA ARG A 248 16.98 16.87 10.66
C ARG A 248 16.52 17.56 11.96
N GLY A 249 15.95 16.79 12.91
CA GLY A 249 15.44 17.31 14.19
C GLY A 249 14.08 17.98 14.10
N GLY A 250 13.37 17.89 12.97
CA GLY A 250 11.99 18.33 12.84
C GLY A 250 11.01 17.27 13.31
N ILE A 251 9.73 17.63 13.38
CA ILE A 251 8.63 16.70 13.71
C ILE A 251 7.79 16.53 12.46
N ALA A 252 7.67 15.28 11.99
CA ALA A 252 6.84 14.90 10.87
C ALA A 252 5.51 14.33 11.36
N GLU A 253 4.39 14.84 10.88
CA GLU A 253 3.05 14.44 11.30
C GLU A 253 2.83 12.92 11.19
N ARG A 254 3.28 12.28 10.10
CA ARG A 254 3.15 10.83 9.91
C ARG A 254 3.93 10.02 10.94
N CYS A 255 5.10 10.49 11.34
CA CYS A 255 5.90 9.84 12.38
C CYS A 255 5.26 10.04 13.77
N GLU A 256 4.65 11.20 14.03
CA GLU A 256 3.92 11.47 15.27
C GLU A 256 2.71 10.54 15.40
N ILE A 257 1.90 10.41 14.35
CA ILE A 257 0.77 9.48 14.30
C ILE A 257 1.24 8.04 14.61
N ASN A 258 2.34 7.60 14.01
CA ASN A 258 2.86 6.25 14.30
C ASN A 258 3.31 6.10 15.75
N ARG A 259 3.91 7.12 16.35
CA ARG A 259 4.26 7.12 17.78
C ARG A 259 3.02 6.97 18.67
N GLU A 260 1.94 7.67 18.34
CA GLU A 260 0.66 7.57 19.06
C GLU A 260 0.04 6.18 18.88
N ILE A 261 0.02 5.63 17.66
CA ILE A 261 -0.45 4.28 17.38
C ILE A 261 0.32 3.24 18.21
N VAL A 262 1.64 3.34 18.26
CA VAL A 262 2.49 2.43 19.04
C VAL A 262 2.17 2.53 20.53
N LYS A 263 1.97 3.75 21.06
CA LYS A 263 1.56 3.93 22.47
C LYS A 263 0.20 3.28 22.76
N LYS A 264 -0.81 3.51 21.91
CA LYS A 264 -2.14 2.90 22.05
C LYS A 264 -2.08 1.37 21.98
N ASN A 265 -1.36 0.81 21.02
CA ASN A 265 -1.21 -0.63 20.89
C ASN A 265 -0.46 -1.26 22.08
N ASN A 266 0.54 -0.58 22.64
CA ASN A 266 1.23 -1.04 23.84
C ASN A 266 0.32 -1.02 25.05
N LEU A 267 -0.48 0.04 25.22
CA LEU A 267 -1.50 0.11 26.29
C LEU A 267 -2.50 -1.03 26.17
N LEU A 268 -3.04 -1.28 24.97
CA LEU A 268 -3.95 -2.40 24.72
C LEU A 268 -3.32 -3.75 25.08
N ARG A 269 -2.05 -3.95 24.75
CA ARG A 269 -1.31 -5.18 25.12
C ARG A 269 -1.23 -5.35 26.64
N THR A 270 -0.85 -4.28 27.34
CA THR A 270 -0.75 -4.28 28.82
C THR A 270 -2.10 -4.56 29.46
N LEU A 271 -3.17 -3.87 29.04
CA LEU A 271 -4.51 -4.07 29.56
C LEU A 271 -5.03 -5.50 29.33
N ARG A 272 -4.75 -6.08 28.17
CA ARG A 272 -5.11 -7.47 27.88
C ARG A 272 -4.33 -8.47 28.73
N GLN A 273 -3.08 -8.18 29.03
CA GLN A 273 -2.29 -9.00 29.95
C GLN A 273 -2.87 -8.94 31.34
N GLN A 274 -3.16 -7.74 31.87
CA GLN A 274 -3.77 -7.56 33.18
C GLN A 274 -5.15 -8.24 33.26
N LEU A 275 -5.96 -8.12 32.21
CA LEU A 275 -7.26 -8.80 32.14
C LEU A 275 -7.12 -10.32 32.21
N ARG A 276 -6.13 -10.91 31.53
CA ARG A 276 -5.85 -12.35 31.64
C ARG A 276 -5.46 -12.75 33.04
N GLU A 277 -4.55 -12.01 33.67
CA GLU A 277 -4.10 -12.26 35.06
C GLU A 277 -5.25 -12.17 36.04
N VAL A 278 -6.14 -11.17 35.89
CA VAL A 278 -7.36 -11.05 36.69
C VAL A 278 -8.32 -12.23 36.48
N ASN A 279 -8.55 -12.62 35.22
CA ASN A 279 -9.39 -13.74 34.86
C ASN A 279 -8.86 -15.08 35.39
N GLU A 280 -7.55 -15.28 35.37
CA GLU A 280 -6.91 -16.45 35.97
C GLU A 280 -7.13 -16.49 37.49
N LYS A 281 -6.92 -15.36 38.19
CA LYS A 281 -7.20 -15.26 39.64
C LYS A 281 -8.67 -15.49 40.00
N ILE A 282 -9.59 -14.95 39.19
CA ILE A 282 -11.03 -15.21 39.36
C ILE A 282 -11.33 -16.68 39.18
N THR A 283 -10.74 -17.31 38.17
CA THR A 283 -10.94 -18.74 37.87
C THR A 283 -10.41 -19.63 38.98
N GLU A 284 -9.26 -19.27 39.54
CA GLU A 284 -8.65 -19.95 40.68
C GLU A 284 -9.52 -19.84 41.94
N LEU A 285 -10.00 -18.62 42.23
CA LEU A 285 -10.84 -18.35 43.42
C LEU A 285 -12.24 -19.00 43.38
N LEU A 286 -12.82 -19.11 42.17
CA LEU A 286 -14.18 -19.62 42.00
C LEU A 286 -14.24 -21.12 41.67
N GLY A 287 -13.09 -21.78 41.47
CA GLY A 287 -13.00 -23.18 41.07
C GLY A 287 -13.74 -23.48 39.76
N GLU A 288 -14.29 -24.70 39.64
CA GLU A 288 -14.95 -25.10 38.39
C GLU A 288 -16.21 -24.31 38.01
N LYS A 289 -16.99 -23.87 39.01
CA LYS A 289 -18.17 -22.99 38.78
C LYS A 289 -17.76 -21.63 38.22
N GLY A 290 -16.63 -21.11 38.68
CA GLY A 290 -16.04 -19.88 38.13
C GLY A 290 -15.53 -20.03 36.71
N LYS A 291 -14.97 -21.16 36.33
CA LYS A 291 -14.54 -21.42 34.95
C LYS A 291 -15.71 -21.34 33.98
N GLN A 292 -16.81 -21.98 34.26
CA GLN A 292 -18.02 -21.95 33.42
C GLN A 292 -18.64 -20.55 33.33
N ALA A 293 -18.65 -19.79 34.42
CA ALA A 293 -19.12 -18.41 34.41
C ALA A 293 -18.22 -17.49 33.57
N ASN A 294 -16.92 -17.64 33.69
CA ASN A 294 -15.94 -16.85 32.95
C ASN A 294 -15.94 -17.16 31.43
N GLU A 295 -16.11 -18.42 31.04
CA GLU A 295 -16.35 -18.79 29.65
C GLU A 295 -17.60 -18.14 29.07
N ARG A 296 -18.69 -18.10 29.89
CA ARG A 296 -19.94 -17.45 29.47
C ARG A 296 -19.77 -15.95 29.29
N ILE A 297 -19.05 -15.28 30.20
CA ILE A 297 -18.71 -13.85 30.09
C ILE A 297 -17.86 -13.59 28.87
N SER A 298 -16.84 -14.39 28.63
CA SER A 298 -15.98 -14.27 27.45
C SER A 298 -16.74 -14.46 26.13
N ARG A 299 -17.68 -15.42 26.08
CA ARG A 299 -18.59 -15.60 24.92
C ARG A 299 -19.51 -14.40 24.71
N LEU A 300 -20.03 -13.81 25.79
CA LEU A 300 -20.88 -12.61 25.72
C LEU A 300 -20.09 -11.37 25.24
N LEU A 301 -18.88 -11.16 25.76
CA LEU A 301 -18.02 -10.07 25.33
C LEU A 301 -17.60 -10.20 23.85
N ASN A 302 -17.27 -11.41 23.41
CA ASN A 302 -16.96 -11.70 22.02
C ASN A 302 -18.18 -11.53 21.09
N ARG A 303 -19.39 -11.81 21.59
CA ARG A 303 -20.64 -11.61 20.86
C ARG A 303 -21.01 -10.13 20.79
N ALA A 304 -20.83 -9.37 21.86
CA ALA A 304 -21.05 -7.92 21.90
C ALA A 304 -20.07 -7.19 20.95
N GLY A 305 -18.81 -7.59 20.90
CA GLY A 305 -17.83 -7.07 19.94
C GLY A 305 -18.22 -7.34 18.48
N ARG A 306 -18.79 -8.51 18.18
CA ARG A 306 -19.26 -8.85 16.81
C ARG A 306 -20.55 -8.12 16.42
N THR A 307 -21.45 -7.85 17.38
CA THR A 307 -22.69 -7.09 17.11
C THR A 307 -22.44 -5.59 16.97
N ALA A 308 -21.43 -5.03 17.60
CA ALA A 308 -20.95 -3.68 17.33
C ALA A 308 -20.46 -3.60 15.86
N HIS A 309 -19.61 -4.51 15.42
CA HIS A 309 -19.13 -4.58 14.02
C HIS A 309 -20.25 -4.72 12.96
N GLN A 310 -21.37 -5.40 13.28
CA GLN A 310 -22.48 -5.57 12.35
C GLN A 310 -23.45 -4.37 12.28
N ARG A 311 -23.50 -3.53 13.34
CA ARG A 311 -24.35 -2.33 13.35
C ARG A 311 -23.73 -1.18 12.55
N ASP A 312 -22.41 -1.01 12.60
CA ASP A 312 -21.71 0.05 11.86
C ASP A 312 -21.76 -0.15 10.34
N GLY A 313 -21.83 -1.39 9.85
CA GLY A 313 -21.95 -1.68 8.42
C GLY A 313 -23.30 -1.29 7.79
N LYS A 314 -24.33 -0.97 8.57
CA LYS A 314 -25.67 -0.59 8.07
C LYS A 314 -25.96 0.92 8.13
N SER A 315 -25.20 1.71 8.90
CA SER A 315 -25.44 3.15 9.03
C SER A 315 -24.78 4.00 7.94
N HIS A 316 -23.78 3.49 7.25
CA HIS A 316 -23.01 4.27 6.26
C HIS A 316 -23.64 4.44 4.88
N GLN A 317 -24.82 3.87 4.61
CA GLN A 317 -25.49 4.09 3.31
C GLN A 317 -26.39 5.35 3.28
N SER A 318 -26.77 5.91 4.42
CA SER A 318 -27.68 7.06 4.50
C SER A 318 -27.00 8.43 4.68
N GLU A 319 -25.70 8.47 5.02
CA GLU A 319 -25.00 9.75 5.29
C GLU A 319 -24.20 10.33 4.11
N ARG A 320 -24.19 9.67 2.96
CA ARG A 320 -23.45 10.17 1.79
C ARG A 320 -24.11 11.31 1.01
N GLU A 321 -25.32 11.73 1.37
CA GLU A 321 -26.07 12.73 0.60
C GLU A 321 -26.13 14.15 1.20
N ILE A 322 -25.53 14.45 2.35
CA ILE A 322 -25.76 15.75 3.05
C ILE A 322 -24.49 16.52 3.36
N ILE A 323 -23.36 16.43 2.65
CA ILE A 323 -22.27 17.41 2.87
C ILE A 323 -21.71 17.92 1.54
N ALA A 324 -22.45 18.87 0.96
CA ALA A 324 -21.89 19.92 0.14
C ALA A 324 -22.17 21.25 0.84
N GLY A 325 -21.19 21.81 1.53
CA GLY A 325 -21.31 23.12 2.18
C GLY A 325 -20.10 23.49 3.01
N ASP A 326 -19.44 24.55 2.57
CA ASP A 326 -18.25 25.16 3.16
C ASP A 326 -18.23 25.27 4.69
N ASN A 327 -17.11 24.90 5.34
CA ASN A 327 -16.43 25.77 6.29
C ASN A 327 -15.09 25.21 6.81
N LYS A 328 -14.14 26.12 7.12
CA LYS A 328 -12.78 25.85 7.58
C LYS A 328 -12.71 25.23 8.98
N PRO A 329 -11.73 24.35 9.28
CA PRO A 329 -11.69 23.60 10.52
C PRO A 329 -10.83 24.23 11.60
N ALA A 330 -11.38 24.27 12.81
CA ALA A 330 -10.63 24.24 14.06
C ALA A 330 -10.18 22.79 14.32
N GLY A 331 -8.97 22.64 14.87
CA GLY A 331 -8.19 21.43 15.17
C GLY A 331 -8.87 20.07 15.03
N THR A 332 -8.42 19.33 14.03
CA THR A 332 -8.89 17.96 13.78
C THR A 332 -8.42 17.00 14.86
N THR A 333 -9.32 16.12 15.32
CA THR A 333 -9.03 15.02 16.26
C THR A 333 -8.04 14.03 15.66
N PHE A 334 -7.41 13.19 16.50
CA PHE A 334 -6.51 12.12 16.05
C PHE A 334 -7.17 11.22 15.00
N GLU A 335 -8.44 10.86 15.22
CA GLU A 335 -9.20 9.99 14.31
C GLU A 335 -9.47 10.64 12.95
N GLU A 336 -9.79 11.93 12.93
CA GLU A 336 -9.95 12.70 11.67
C GLU A 336 -8.64 12.81 10.90
N ARG A 337 -7.51 13.01 11.59
CA ARG A 337 -6.17 13.02 10.97
C ARG A 337 -5.81 11.65 10.36
N LEU A 338 -6.15 10.57 11.07
CA LEU A 338 -5.94 9.19 10.62
C LEU A 338 -6.84 8.86 9.41
N SER A 339 -8.10 9.26 9.46
CA SER A 339 -9.09 9.11 8.39
C SER A 339 -8.65 9.81 7.10
N LYS A 340 -8.22 11.07 7.21
CA LYS A 340 -7.75 11.87 6.07
C LYS A 340 -6.50 11.31 5.39
N LEU A 341 -5.62 10.65 6.15
CA LEU A 341 -4.42 9.99 5.60
C LEU A 341 -4.72 8.60 5.01
N ARG A 342 -5.80 7.96 5.43
CA ARG A 342 -6.27 6.69 4.86
C ARG A 342 -7.04 6.88 3.56
N SER A 343 -7.79 7.95 3.39
CA SER A 343 -8.57 8.25 2.18
C SER A 343 -7.69 8.56 0.96
N THR A 344 -6.42 8.91 1.15
CA THR A 344 -5.43 9.08 0.07
C THR A 344 -4.73 7.78 -0.33
N GLY A 345 -5.10 6.64 0.27
CA GLY A 345 -4.57 5.31 -0.05
C GLY A 345 -5.45 4.23 0.55
N THR A 346 -6.48 3.84 -0.19
CA THR A 346 -7.37 2.66 -0.03
C THR A 346 -7.49 2.00 1.33
N SER A 347 -8.71 2.14 1.87
CA SER A 347 -9.56 1.27 2.69
C SER A 347 -9.25 0.99 4.16
N GLY A 348 -10.25 1.25 4.99
CA GLY A 348 -10.69 0.50 6.16
C GLY A 348 -10.77 1.22 7.49
N THR A 349 -11.93 1.63 7.82
CA THR A 349 -12.38 2.38 9.03
C THR A 349 -12.72 1.50 10.22
N MET A 350 -12.66 2.05 11.45
CA MET A 350 -13.56 1.73 12.55
C MET A 350 -13.59 2.80 13.65
N GLU A 351 -14.76 3.16 14.09
CA GLU A 351 -15.07 3.99 15.26
C GLU A 351 -15.88 3.21 16.31
N ASN A 352 -15.79 3.64 17.57
CA ASN A 352 -16.52 3.06 18.71
C ASN A 352 -17.46 4.06 19.36
N GLU A 353 -18.64 3.63 19.73
CA GLU A 353 -19.50 4.30 20.72
C GLU A 353 -20.18 3.34 21.72
N SER A 354 -20.10 3.72 22.92
CA SER A 354 -20.69 3.59 24.25
C SER A 354 -21.83 2.61 24.58
N LEU A 355 -21.77 2.08 25.83
CA LEU A 355 -22.77 1.32 26.56
C LEU A 355 -23.23 2.05 27.87
N ARG A 356 -24.52 2.13 28.10
CA ARG A 356 -25.21 2.40 29.35
C ARG A 356 -26.10 1.20 29.67
N THR A 357 -26.25 0.67 30.83
CA THR A 357 -26.62 0.93 32.22
C THR A 357 -26.85 -0.38 32.96
N GLY A 358 -26.63 -0.43 34.28
CA GLY A 358 -27.05 -1.49 35.20
C GLY A 358 -26.23 -1.47 36.51
N ARG A 359 -26.76 -0.84 37.56
CA ARG A 359 -26.13 -0.68 38.88
C ARG A 359 -26.20 -1.93 39.70
N THR A 360 -25.10 -2.37 40.34
CA THR A 360 -24.99 -2.96 41.70
C THR A 360 -23.49 -2.96 42.10
N ASP A 361 -23.23 -2.61 43.36
CA ASP A 361 -22.02 -2.70 44.25
C ASP A 361 -20.56 -2.80 43.70
N THR A 362 -20.35 -2.72 42.45
CA THR A 362 -19.04 -2.52 41.81
C THR A 362 -18.71 -1.02 41.64
N GLU A 363 -19.56 -0.13 42.13
CA GLU A 363 -19.52 1.33 41.88
C GLU A 363 -18.31 2.06 42.50
N VAL A 364 -17.71 1.53 43.57
CA VAL A 364 -16.61 2.21 44.27
C VAL A 364 -15.30 2.09 43.45
N LYS A 365 -15.01 0.92 42.85
CA LYS A 365 -13.81 0.72 42.04
C LYS A 365 -13.94 1.31 40.63
N THR A 366 -15.13 1.41 40.06
CA THR A 366 -15.36 2.03 38.73
C THR A 366 -15.30 3.55 38.82
N ARG A 367 -15.50 4.17 39.96
CA ARG A 367 -15.37 5.60 40.17
C ARG A 367 -13.90 6.04 40.07
N ASP A 368 -12.98 5.28 40.70
CA ASP A 368 -11.53 5.55 40.64
C ASP A 368 -10.96 5.39 39.22
N VAL A 369 -11.45 4.40 38.47
CA VAL A 369 -11.03 4.19 37.09
C VAL A 369 -11.58 5.28 36.17
N ARG A 370 -12.82 5.73 36.34
CA ARG A 370 -13.40 6.85 35.60
C ARG A 370 -12.70 8.18 35.88
N GLU A 371 -12.39 8.43 37.17
CA GLU A 371 -11.64 9.63 37.57
C GLU A 371 -10.20 9.61 37.02
N PHE A 372 -9.56 8.43 37.02
CA PHE A 372 -8.25 8.25 36.41
C PHE A 372 -8.28 8.46 34.88
N ILE A 373 -9.27 7.91 34.18
CA ILE A 373 -9.46 8.11 32.74
C ILE A 373 -9.75 9.58 32.43
N SER A 374 -10.64 10.24 33.24
CA SER A 374 -10.94 11.67 33.09
C SER A 374 -9.72 12.57 33.31
N LYS A 375 -8.82 12.21 34.23
CA LYS A 375 -7.54 12.91 34.42
C LYS A 375 -6.56 12.70 33.27
N LEU A 376 -6.50 11.49 32.71
CA LEU A 376 -5.70 11.20 31.52
C LEU A 376 -6.19 11.99 30.30
N ASP A 377 -7.50 12.07 30.08
CA ASP A 377 -8.11 12.83 28.98
C ASP A 377 -7.85 14.34 29.16
N ALA A 378 -7.94 14.87 30.38
CA ALA A 378 -7.65 16.28 30.70
C ALA A 378 -6.16 16.64 30.49
N ASP A 379 -5.25 15.76 30.91
CA ASP A 379 -3.81 15.94 30.70
C ASP A 379 -3.43 15.83 29.20
N GLU A 380 -4.14 14.96 28.46
CA GLU A 380 -3.96 14.81 27.01
C GLU A 380 -4.47 16.05 26.26
N GLN A 381 -5.63 16.61 26.65
CA GLN A 381 -6.16 17.85 26.08
C GLN A 381 -5.25 19.04 26.38
N ALA A 382 -4.78 19.22 27.59
CA ALA A 382 -3.84 20.30 27.96
C ALA A 382 -2.49 20.16 27.23
N SER A 383 -2.06 18.92 26.98
CA SER A 383 -0.85 18.64 26.20
C SER A 383 -1.05 18.91 24.70
N ALA A 384 -2.25 18.66 24.17
CA ALA A 384 -2.63 18.95 22.78
C ALA A 384 -2.74 20.45 22.52
N GLU A 385 -3.33 21.22 23.43
CA GLU A 385 -3.40 22.69 23.33
C GLU A 385 -2.03 23.33 23.32
N LYS A 386 -1.12 22.94 24.23
CA LYS A 386 0.27 23.43 24.25
C LYS A 386 1.04 23.08 22.98
N ARG A 387 0.72 21.96 22.32
CA ARG A 387 1.31 21.58 21.03
C ARG A 387 0.75 22.42 19.89
N ASN A 388 -0.55 22.66 19.87
CA ASN A 388 -1.22 23.47 18.86
C ASN A 388 -0.71 24.91 18.86
N ASP A 389 -0.50 25.51 20.03
CA ASP A 389 0.10 26.83 20.17
C ASP A 389 1.52 26.91 19.64
N LYS A 390 2.35 25.89 19.90
CA LYS A 390 3.71 25.81 19.33
C LYS A 390 3.71 25.65 17.81
N ILE A 391 2.74 24.94 17.25
CA ILE A 391 2.59 24.76 15.81
C ILE A 391 2.12 26.06 15.17
N ALA A 392 1.15 26.75 15.77
CA ALA A 392 0.68 28.06 15.32
C ALA A 392 1.81 29.10 15.29
N GLN A 393 2.59 29.21 16.38
CA GLN A 393 3.75 30.14 16.44
C GLN A 393 4.83 29.78 15.41
N ARG A 394 5.02 28.52 15.06
CA ARG A 394 5.97 28.13 13.99
C ARG A 394 5.45 28.49 12.61
N ARG A 395 4.17 28.28 12.34
CA ARG A 395 3.51 28.70 11.08
C ARG A 395 3.65 30.21 10.85
N ASP A 396 3.41 31.01 11.87
CA ASP A 396 3.52 32.45 11.77
C ASP A 396 4.97 32.92 11.48
N ARG A 397 5.95 32.22 12.06
CA ARG A 397 7.37 32.47 11.76
C ARG A 397 7.74 32.06 10.32
N GLU A 398 7.20 30.99 9.82
CA GLU A 398 7.45 30.49 8.46
C GLU A 398 6.82 31.39 7.41
N ILE A 399 5.56 31.81 7.60
CA ILE A 399 4.85 32.81 6.78
C ILE A 399 5.60 34.16 6.78
N SER A 400 6.12 34.56 7.93
CA SER A 400 6.91 35.78 8.04
C SER A 400 8.22 35.70 7.27
N ARG A 401 8.91 34.56 7.28
CA ARG A 401 10.14 34.33 6.49
C ARG A 401 9.85 34.29 5.00
N GLU A 402 8.76 33.67 4.56
CA GLU A 402 8.35 33.62 3.15
C GLU A 402 7.99 35.05 2.64
N ARG A 403 7.27 35.85 3.44
CA ARG A 403 6.99 37.27 3.12
C ARG A 403 8.24 38.10 3.02
N GLN A 404 9.24 37.90 3.87
CA GLN A 404 10.53 38.57 3.78
C GLN A 404 11.33 38.13 2.55
N GLY A 405 11.35 36.83 2.24
CA GLY A 405 11.99 36.26 1.05
C GLY A 405 11.36 36.75 -0.25
N ALA A 406 10.02 36.86 -0.29
CA ALA A 406 9.30 37.43 -1.42
C ALA A 406 9.63 38.91 -1.62
N LYS A 407 9.65 39.71 -0.54
CA LYS A 407 10.07 41.16 -0.61
C LYS A 407 11.51 41.32 -1.09
N GLY A 408 12.40 40.41 -0.73
CA GLY A 408 13.80 40.35 -1.22
C GLY A 408 13.87 40.11 -2.74
N LYS A 409 13.11 39.09 -3.24
CA LYS A 409 13.05 38.81 -4.68
C LYS A 409 12.45 39.92 -5.51
N TYR A 410 11.45 40.64 -5.00
CA TYR A 410 10.89 41.82 -5.67
C TYR A 410 11.89 42.99 -5.74
N LYS A 411 12.67 43.20 -4.67
CA LYS A 411 13.72 44.25 -4.68
C LYS A 411 14.84 43.94 -5.67
N LEU A 412 15.26 42.66 -5.78
CA LEU A 412 16.27 42.25 -6.77
C LEU A 412 15.77 42.39 -8.20
N LYS A 413 14.55 41.95 -8.54
CA LYS A 413 13.96 42.19 -9.87
C LYS A 413 13.81 43.67 -10.23
N ALA A 414 13.45 44.54 -9.28
CA ALA A 414 13.35 45.95 -9.50
C ALA A 414 14.73 46.60 -9.71
N ALA A 415 15.79 46.12 -9.08
CA ALA A 415 17.16 46.56 -9.29
C ALA A 415 17.70 46.15 -10.67
N GLU A 416 17.44 44.92 -11.10
CA GLU A 416 17.81 44.41 -12.43
C GLU A 416 17.11 45.17 -13.57
N GLN A 417 15.83 45.52 -13.40
CA GLN A 417 15.10 46.36 -14.38
C GLN A 417 15.62 47.79 -14.47
N ARG A 418 16.13 48.34 -13.39
CA ARG A 418 16.76 49.69 -13.42
C ARG A 418 18.11 49.68 -14.14
N THR A 419 18.92 48.65 -13.99
CA THR A 419 20.21 48.50 -14.66
C THR A 419 20.08 48.26 -16.16
N THR A 420 19.05 47.48 -16.58
CA THR A 420 18.77 47.25 -18.01
C THR A 420 18.12 48.47 -18.69
N GLY A 421 17.36 49.27 -17.97
CA GLY A 421 16.79 50.53 -18.46
C GLY A 421 17.85 51.64 -18.67
N SER A 422 18.90 51.68 -17.84
CA SER A 422 20.01 52.64 -17.98
C SER A 422 20.86 52.31 -19.22
N LYS A 423 21.20 51.04 -19.45
CA LYS A 423 21.99 50.63 -20.65
C LYS A 423 21.27 50.86 -21.98
N ARG A 424 19.93 50.91 -22.01
CA ARG A 424 19.15 51.26 -23.22
C ARG A 424 19.10 52.77 -23.50
N LYS A 425 19.25 53.64 -22.49
CA LYS A 425 19.31 55.11 -22.69
C LYS A 425 20.66 55.59 -23.20
N ASP A 426 21.73 54.90 -22.84
CA ASP A 426 23.07 55.26 -23.29
C ASP A 426 23.37 54.75 -24.74
N ALA A 427 22.72 53.67 -25.18
CA ALA A 427 22.80 53.20 -26.56
C ALA A 427 22.04 54.07 -27.59
N ASN A 428 21.02 54.86 -27.14
CA ASN A 428 20.28 55.76 -28.03
C ASN A 428 20.85 57.21 -28.07
N LYS A 429 21.96 57.48 -27.39
CA LYS A 429 22.68 58.77 -27.49
C LYS A 429 23.89 58.73 -28.36
N SER A 430 24.21 57.57 -28.97
CA SER A 430 25.36 57.40 -29.86
C SER A 430 24.99 56.96 -31.28
N LEU A 431 23.80 57.30 -31.76
CA LEU A 431 23.36 57.23 -33.16
C LEU A 431 22.99 58.66 -33.62
#